data_9310c9e0844f510a82bb9fff139448e5
#
_entry.id   9310c9e0844f510a82bb9fff139448e5
#
_cell.length_a   1.000
_cell.length_b   1.000
_cell.length_c   1.000
_cell.angle_alpha   90.00
_cell.angle_beta   90.00
_cell.angle_gamma   90.00
#
_symmetry.space_group_name_H-M   'P 1'
#
loop_
_entity.id
_entity.type
_entity.pdbx_description
1 polymer ?
#
loop_
_entity_poly.entity_id
_entity_poly.type
_entity_poly.pdbx_seq_one_letter_code
_entity_poly.pdbx_strand_id
1 'polypeptide(L)'
;MKAFVVTAPKTFEIQEVADPKAGAGEIVAKIERVGVCGTDVEFFNGVMPYLHDGQAKLPMRLGHEWSGTVIEVGDGVDKSLLGKKVTSDVMMGCGKCKRCTDGRQHTCADRFELGIRNGFNGALAEKLLIPARFVYVLPDDFDFELAALVEPAANAWRVADGAKPAPGKRILIWGTGTVGLLTAQFCLAMGADVHMVGMDPKTIALALEIGVTSAGTE
;
A
#
# COMPACT_ATOMS: atom_id res chain seq x y z
N MET A 1 14.51 -7.28 16.34
CA MET A 1 14.22 -6.09 15.50
C MET A 1 13.16 -5.22 16.17
N LYS A 2 13.20 -3.91 15.92
CA LYS A 2 12.15 -2.99 16.40
C LYS A 2 10.91 -3.05 15.50
N ALA A 3 9.75 -2.96 16.12
CA ALA A 3 8.46 -2.89 15.45
C ALA A 3 7.52 -1.91 16.15
N PHE A 4 6.75 -1.14 15.36
CA PHE A 4 5.65 -0.34 15.87
C PHE A 4 4.40 -1.23 15.96
N VAL A 5 3.87 -1.38 17.16
CA VAL A 5 2.73 -2.26 17.45
C VAL A 5 1.60 -1.46 18.07
N VAL A 6 0.44 -1.46 17.46
CA VAL A 6 -0.78 -0.91 18.09
C VAL A 6 -1.31 -1.96 19.06
N THR A 7 -1.30 -1.63 20.35
CA THR A 7 -1.65 -2.57 21.43
C THR A 7 -3.10 -2.44 21.88
N ALA A 8 -3.65 -1.24 21.81
CA ALA A 8 -5.05 -0.92 22.07
C ALA A 8 -5.44 0.35 21.29
N PRO A 9 -6.73 0.72 21.18
CA PRO A 9 -7.12 1.99 20.57
C PRO A 9 -6.36 3.17 21.17
N LYS A 10 -5.76 3.98 20.29
CA LYS A 10 -4.92 5.15 20.60
C LYS A 10 -3.67 4.84 21.44
N THR A 11 -3.24 3.57 21.45
CA THR A 11 -2.07 3.13 22.20
C THR A 11 -1.15 2.32 21.30
N PHE A 12 0.12 2.66 21.31
CA PHE A 12 1.16 1.91 20.60
C PHE A 12 2.41 1.73 21.46
N GLU A 13 3.23 0.78 21.04
CA GLU A 13 4.55 0.53 21.63
C GLU A 13 5.57 0.28 20.53
N ILE A 14 6.80 0.69 20.76
CA ILE A 14 7.95 0.20 20.01
C ILE A 14 8.47 -1.03 20.73
N GLN A 15 8.22 -2.18 20.15
CA GLN A 15 8.59 -3.47 20.76
C GLN A 15 9.84 -4.05 20.09
N GLU A 16 10.68 -4.69 20.89
CA GLU A 16 11.71 -5.60 20.39
C GLU A 16 11.04 -6.96 20.13
N VAL A 17 10.99 -7.35 18.86
CA VAL A 17 10.42 -8.63 18.41
C VAL A 17 11.49 -9.48 17.75
N ALA A 18 11.28 -10.79 17.68
CA ALA A 18 12.19 -11.69 16.98
C ALA A 18 12.36 -11.29 15.51
N ASP A 19 13.58 -11.39 15.00
CA ASP A 19 13.85 -11.24 13.59
C ASP A 19 13.12 -12.34 12.80
N PRO A 20 12.40 -11.98 11.71
CA PRO A 20 11.79 -12.99 10.87
C PRO A 20 12.86 -13.80 10.11
N LYS A 21 12.53 -15.05 9.80
CA LYS A 21 13.33 -15.93 8.94
C LYS A 21 12.48 -16.40 7.77
N ALA A 22 13.04 -16.40 6.56
CA ALA A 22 12.34 -16.84 5.37
C ALA A 22 12.14 -18.36 5.39
N GLY A 23 10.87 -18.79 5.40
CA GLY A 23 10.46 -20.17 5.15
C GLY A 23 10.38 -20.48 3.65
N ALA A 24 9.96 -21.70 3.31
CA ALA A 24 9.78 -22.10 1.91
C ALA A 24 8.77 -21.19 1.19
N GLY A 25 9.16 -20.63 0.05
CA GLY A 25 8.36 -19.71 -0.75
C GLY A 25 8.26 -18.27 -0.21
N GLU A 26 9.05 -17.92 0.81
CA GLU A 26 9.03 -16.60 1.45
C GLU A 26 10.34 -15.84 1.26
N ILE A 27 10.28 -14.54 1.46
CA ILE A 27 11.45 -13.66 1.57
C ILE A 27 11.38 -12.85 2.86
N VAL A 28 12.53 -12.38 3.32
CA VAL A 28 12.62 -11.28 4.29
C VAL A 28 13.14 -10.04 3.56
N ALA A 29 12.39 -8.95 3.68
CA ALA A 29 12.83 -7.64 3.20
C ALA A 29 13.24 -6.75 4.39
N LYS A 30 14.35 -6.02 4.26
CA LYS A 30 14.67 -4.87 5.08
C LYS A 30 13.80 -3.71 4.61
N ILE A 31 13.04 -3.11 5.52
CA ILE A 31 12.18 -1.96 5.19
C ILE A 31 13.04 -0.71 5.08
N GLU A 32 12.88 0.01 3.98
CA GLU A 32 13.55 1.29 3.73
C GLU A 32 12.58 2.47 3.89
N ARG A 33 11.34 2.33 3.42
CA ARG A 33 10.27 3.33 3.59
C ARG A 33 8.93 2.64 3.82
N VAL A 34 8.09 3.29 4.61
CA VAL A 34 6.69 2.90 4.82
C VAL A 34 5.82 4.14 4.91
N GLY A 35 4.75 4.17 4.13
CA GLY A 35 3.69 5.17 4.20
C GLY A 35 2.70 4.88 5.33
N VAL A 36 1.99 5.90 5.77
CA VAL A 36 0.88 5.77 6.73
C VAL A 36 -0.42 6.09 6.01
N CYS A 37 -1.25 5.08 5.85
CA CYS A 37 -2.57 5.18 5.23
C CYS A 37 -3.64 5.64 6.23
N GLY A 38 -4.75 6.17 5.71
CA GLY A 38 -5.95 6.40 6.53
C GLY A 38 -6.42 5.16 7.28
N THR A 39 -6.29 3.97 6.68
CA THR A 39 -6.58 2.68 7.30
C THR A 39 -5.74 2.43 8.57
N ASP A 40 -4.46 2.78 8.56
CA ASP A 40 -3.60 2.65 9.76
C ASP A 40 -4.09 3.57 10.88
N VAL A 41 -4.55 4.78 10.52
CA VAL A 41 -5.14 5.75 11.47
C VAL A 41 -6.47 5.23 12.03
N GLU A 42 -7.30 4.58 11.21
CA GLU A 42 -8.55 3.95 11.66
C GLU A 42 -8.28 2.80 12.64
N PHE A 43 -7.28 1.96 12.38
CA PHE A 43 -6.84 0.92 13.32
C PHE A 43 -6.31 1.52 14.61
N PHE A 44 -5.46 2.54 14.54
CA PHE A 44 -4.94 3.23 15.71
C PHE A 44 -6.08 3.83 16.56
N ASN A 45 -7.08 4.42 15.93
CA ASN A 45 -8.24 4.97 16.63
C ASN A 45 -9.24 3.90 17.12
N GLY A 46 -9.11 2.65 16.71
CA GLY A 46 -10.01 1.56 17.07
C GLY A 46 -11.36 1.59 16.35
N VAL A 47 -11.48 2.34 15.25
CA VAL A 47 -12.73 2.50 14.49
C VAL A 47 -12.80 1.65 13.23
N MET A 48 -11.71 0.97 12.87
CA MET A 48 -11.67 0.10 11.69
C MET A 48 -12.69 -1.05 11.83
N PRO A 49 -13.62 -1.23 10.87
CA PRO A 49 -14.67 -2.26 10.95
C PRO A 49 -14.12 -3.68 11.20
N TYR A 50 -12.96 -4.02 10.66
CA TYR A 50 -12.33 -5.34 10.84
C TYR A 50 -12.02 -5.70 12.29
N LEU A 51 -11.88 -4.72 13.18
CA LEU A 51 -11.75 -4.96 14.63
C LEU A 51 -13.07 -5.41 15.26
N HIS A 52 -14.20 -5.02 14.65
CA HIS A 52 -15.53 -5.28 15.19
C HIS A 52 -16.18 -6.54 14.60
N ASP A 53 -15.77 -6.94 13.40
CA ASP A 53 -16.28 -8.14 12.71
C ASP A 53 -15.36 -9.37 12.85
N GLY A 54 -14.27 -9.24 13.63
CA GLY A 54 -13.35 -10.32 13.95
C GLY A 54 -12.31 -10.63 12.86
N GLN A 55 -12.20 -9.82 11.81
CA GLN A 55 -11.21 -9.99 10.74
C GLN A 55 -9.82 -9.45 11.13
N ALA A 56 -9.75 -8.60 12.13
CA ALA A 56 -8.50 -8.13 12.74
C ALA A 56 -8.60 -8.09 14.27
N LYS A 57 -7.46 -8.11 14.94
CA LYS A 57 -7.40 -8.10 16.41
C LYS A 57 -6.12 -7.41 16.89
N LEU A 58 -6.26 -6.52 17.86
CA LEU A 58 -5.11 -5.94 18.58
C LEU A 58 -4.57 -6.93 19.63
N PRO A 59 -3.26 -6.94 19.92
CA PRO A 59 -2.22 -6.09 19.31
C PRO A 59 -1.89 -6.51 17.88
N MET A 60 -1.53 -5.53 17.04
CA MET A 60 -1.11 -5.80 15.65
C MET A 60 -0.07 -4.81 15.14
N ARG A 61 0.72 -5.25 14.17
CA ARG A 61 1.69 -4.43 13.46
C ARG A 61 1.09 -3.98 12.13
N LEU A 62 0.93 -2.66 11.98
CA LEU A 62 0.34 -2.02 10.82
C LEU A 62 1.38 -1.77 9.71
N GLY A 63 0.96 -1.03 8.67
CA GLY A 63 1.78 -0.57 7.56
C GLY A 63 1.69 -1.52 6.35
N HIS A 64 1.26 -0.97 5.23
CA HIS A 64 1.06 -1.73 3.99
C HIS A 64 1.52 -0.98 2.74
N GLU A 65 1.87 0.30 2.86
CA GLU A 65 2.47 1.13 1.80
C GLU A 65 3.98 1.14 2.00
N TRP A 66 4.71 0.19 1.44
CA TRP A 66 6.11 0.01 1.79
C TRP A 66 7.04 -0.23 0.60
N SER A 67 8.32 0.02 0.83
CA SER A 67 9.40 -0.39 -0.04
C SER A 67 10.59 -0.88 0.78
N GLY A 68 11.39 -1.77 0.20
CA GLY A 68 12.53 -2.33 0.91
C GLY A 68 13.46 -3.10 0.00
N THR A 69 14.46 -3.72 0.62
CA THR A 69 15.47 -4.55 -0.04
C THR A 69 15.39 -5.99 0.46
N VAL A 70 15.37 -6.95 -0.44
CA VAL A 70 15.38 -8.38 -0.07
C VAL A 70 16.71 -8.74 0.57
N ILE A 71 16.68 -9.23 1.82
CA ILE A 71 17.88 -9.60 2.59
C ILE A 71 17.99 -11.11 2.86
N GLU A 72 16.90 -11.86 2.67
CA GLU A 72 16.86 -13.31 2.82
C GLU A 72 15.82 -13.90 1.88
N VAL A 73 16.11 -15.08 1.32
CA VAL A 73 15.20 -15.86 0.48
C VAL A 73 15.12 -17.28 1.01
N GLY A 74 13.89 -17.80 1.12
CA GLY A 74 13.65 -19.16 1.58
C GLY A 74 13.73 -20.21 0.47
N ASP A 75 13.53 -21.46 0.84
CA ASP A 75 13.56 -22.58 -0.10
C ASP A 75 12.52 -22.43 -1.21
N GLY A 76 12.93 -22.75 -2.44
CA GLY A 76 12.08 -22.67 -3.64
C GLY A 76 11.88 -21.25 -4.19
N VAL A 77 12.48 -20.23 -3.59
CA VAL A 77 12.48 -18.86 -4.09
C VAL A 77 13.69 -18.60 -4.97
N ASP A 78 13.50 -17.84 -6.06
CA ASP A 78 14.61 -17.42 -6.93
C ASP A 78 15.62 -16.57 -6.15
N LYS A 79 16.86 -17.07 -6.06
CA LYS A 79 17.97 -16.40 -5.36
C LYS A 79 18.39 -15.07 -5.98
N SER A 80 18.02 -14.82 -7.24
CA SER A 80 18.25 -13.53 -7.89
C SER A 80 17.47 -12.36 -7.27
N LEU A 81 16.47 -12.65 -6.43
CA LEU A 81 15.75 -11.64 -5.65
C LEU A 81 16.61 -11.04 -4.53
N LEU A 82 17.65 -11.73 -4.06
CA LEU A 82 18.51 -11.21 -2.99
C LEU A 82 19.19 -9.90 -3.42
N GLY A 83 19.05 -8.88 -2.58
CA GLY A 83 19.54 -7.52 -2.83
C GLY A 83 18.64 -6.67 -3.75
N LYS A 84 17.55 -7.20 -4.29
CA LYS A 84 16.62 -6.42 -5.13
C LYS A 84 15.77 -5.48 -4.30
N LYS A 85 15.48 -4.30 -4.88
CA LYS A 85 14.48 -3.37 -4.39
C LYS A 85 13.09 -3.92 -4.69
N VAL A 86 12.22 -3.89 -3.71
CA VAL A 86 10.90 -4.52 -3.81
C VAL A 86 9.81 -3.73 -3.08
N THR A 87 8.59 -3.95 -3.54
CA THR A 87 7.33 -3.71 -2.84
C THR A 87 6.43 -4.94 -3.01
N SER A 88 5.18 -4.91 -2.55
CA SER A 88 4.30 -6.08 -2.67
C SER A 88 2.84 -5.74 -2.86
N ASP A 89 2.05 -6.76 -3.26
CA ASP A 89 0.61 -6.74 -3.04
C ASP A 89 0.27 -6.62 -1.55
N VAL A 90 -0.81 -5.92 -1.26
CA VAL A 90 -1.42 -5.88 0.09
C VAL A 90 -2.42 -7.02 0.26
N MET A 91 -3.24 -7.26 -0.77
CA MET A 91 -4.31 -8.26 -0.74
C MET A 91 -3.84 -9.62 -1.25
N MET A 92 -3.33 -10.44 -0.34
CA MET A 92 -2.69 -11.72 -0.64
C MET A 92 -3.72 -12.86 -0.66
N GLY A 93 -4.21 -13.23 -1.83
CA GLY A 93 -5.16 -14.30 -2.01
C GLY A 93 -4.59 -15.69 -1.77
N CYS A 94 -5.47 -16.69 -1.56
CA CYS A 94 -5.08 -18.09 -1.29
C CYS A 94 -4.39 -18.79 -2.49
N GLY A 95 -4.49 -18.23 -3.69
CA GLY A 95 -3.88 -18.75 -4.93
C GLY A 95 -4.61 -19.92 -5.58
N LYS A 96 -5.60 -20.56 -4.93
CA LYS A 96 -6.25 -21.79 -5.39
C LYS A 96 -7.76 -21.67 -5.65
N CYS A 97 -8.45 -20.69 -5.10
CA CYS A 97 -9.87 -20.50 -5.36
C CYS A 97 -10.11 -19.86 -6.74
N LYS A 98 -11.34 -20.02 -7.27
CA LYS A 98 -11.70 -19.49 -8.60
C LYS A 98 -11.39 -17.98 -8.74
N ARG A 99 -11.60 -17.20 -7.68
CA ARG A 99 -11.28 -15.75 -7.72
C ARG A 99 -9.78 -15.51 -7.92
N CYS A 100 -8.93 -16.28 -7.25
CA CYS A 100 -7.48 -16.18 -7.41
C CYS A 100 -7.01 -16.64 -8.79
N THR A 101 -7.54 -17.78 -9.28
CA THR A 101 -7.17 -18.30 -10.60
C THR A 101 -7.67 -17.45 -11.76
N ASP A 102 -8.72 -16.65 -11.53
CA ASP A 102 -9.25 -15.67 -12.49
C ASP A 102 -8.52 -14.29 -12.40
N GLY A 103 -7.42 -14.17 -11.62
CA GLY A 103 -6.68 -12.90 -11.44
C GLY A 103 -7.39 -11.88 -10.53
N ARG A 104 -8.37 -12.31 -9.73
CA ARG A 104 -9.14 -11.47 -8.81
C ARG A 104 -8.84 -11.79 -7.35
N GLN A 105 -7.55 -11.98 -7.01
CA GLN A 105 -7.08 -12.33 -5.66
C GLN A 105 -7.55 -11.34 -4.58
N HIS A 106 -7.71 -10.07 -4.92
CA HIS A 106 -8.23 -9.03 -4.03
C HIS A 106 -9.67 -9.28 -3.53
N THR A 107 -10.42 -10.15 -4.21
CA THR A 107 -11.77 -10.55 -3.77
C THR A 107 -11.81 -11.96 -3.15
N CYS A 108 -10.66 -12.59 -2.91
CA CYS A 108 -10.57 -13.89 -2.26
C CYS A 108 -11.14 -13.82 -0.84
N ALA A 109 -12.00 -14.80 -0.47
CA ALA A 109 -12.60 -14.84 0.87
C ALA A 109 -11.53 -15.12 1.95
N ASP A 110 -10.54 -15.96 1.60
CA ASP A 110 -9.46 -16.39 2.50
C ASP A 110 -8.18 -15.55 2.33
N ARG A 111 -8.31 -14.30 1.84
CA ARG A 111 -7.13 -13.45 1.66
C ARG A 111 -6.60 -12.96 3.00
N PHE A 112 -5.32 -12.80 3.07
CA PHE A 112 -4.64 -11.95 4.05
C PHE A 112 -4.52 -10.53 3.50
N GLU A 113 -4.44 -9.54 4.38
CA GLU A 113 -4.08 -8.18 3.99
C GLU A 113 -2.94 -7.71 4.89
N LEU A 114 -1.86 -7.30 4.26
CA LEU A 114 -0.61 -6.91 4.93
C LEU A 114 -0.85 -5.80 5.95
N GLY A 115 -0.60 -6.08 7.23
CA GLY A 115 -0.82 -5.11 8.31
C GLY A 115 -2.28 -4.73 8.56
N ILE A 116 -3.25 -5.45 7.98
CA ILE A 116 -4.66 -5.09 8.02
C ILE A 116 -5.54 -6.27 8.48
N ARG A 117 -5.41 -7.45 7.86
CA ARG A 117 -6.40 -8.50 8.01
C ARG A 117 -5.78 -9.87 8.25
N ASN A 118 -6.50 -10.70 9.05
CA ASN A 118 -6.16 -12.10 9.34
C ASN A 118 -4.78 -12.29 9.98
N GLY A 119 -4.33 -11.30 10.79
CA GLY A 119 -3.12 -11.41 11.60
C GLY A 119 -1.80 -11.34 10.80
N PHE A 120 -1.83 -10.93 9.54
CA PHE A 120 -0.60 -10.76 8.78
C PHE A 120 0.10 -9.47 9.21
N ASN A 121 1.36 -9.61 9.65
CA ASN A 121 2.15 -8.48 10.15
C ASN A 121 2.50 -7.48 9.05
N GLY A 122 2.32 -6.19 9.34
CA GLY A 122 2.64 -5.10 8.42
C GLY A 122 4.09 -4.65 8.46
N ALA A 123 4.38 -3.64 7.65
CA ALA A 123 5.72 -3.13 7.37
C ALA A 123 6.22 -2.05 8.35
N LEU A 124 5.42 -1.64 9.36
CA LEU A 124 5.90 -0.71 10.40
C LEU A 124 6.85 -1.43 11.37
N ALA A 125 7.99 -1.91 10.82
CA ALA A 125 9.08 -2.60 11.50
C ALA A 125 10.36 -2.49 10.66
N GLU A 126 11.50 -2.91 11.22
CA GLU A 126 12.77 -2.90 10.47
C GLU A 126 12.82 -3.97 9.36
N LYS A 127 12.09 -5.08 9.53
CA LYS A 127 12.05 -6.19 8.55
C LYS A 127 10.63 -6.72 8.40
N LEU A 128 10.35 -7.23 7.20
CA LEU A 128 9.07 -7.84 6.83
C LEU A 128 9.30 -9.23 6.23
N LEU A 129 8.57 -10.22 6.73
CA LEU A 129 8.42 -11.54 6.12
C LEU A 129 7.22 -11.53 5.20
N ILE A 130 7.38 -11.99 3.96
CA ILE A 130 6.29 -11.99 2.98
C ILE A 130 6.47 -13.14 1.97
N PRO A 131 5.37 -13.79 1.49
CA PRO A 131 5.47 -14.76 0.41
C PRO A 131 5.99 -14.12 -0.89
N ALA A 132 7.04 -14.69 -1.47
CA ALA A 132 7.72 -14.15 -2.64
C ALA A 132 6.80 -13.92 -3.86
N ARG A 133 5.73 -14.73 -3.99
CA ARG A 133 4.76 -14.62 -5.09
C ARG A 133 3.95 -13.31 -5.12
N PHE A 134 3.97 -12.53 -4.05
CA PHE A 134 3.30 -11.23 -3.96
C PHE A 134 4.25 -10.05 -4.06
N VAL A 135 5.53 -10.32 -4.29
CA VAL A 135 6.57 -9.31 -4.34
C VAL A 135 6.79 -8.85 -5.76
N TYR A 136 6.91 -7.55 -5.94
CA TYR A 136 7.27 -6.89 -7.20
C TYR A 136 8.67 -6.33 -7.11
N VAL A 137 9.53 -6.72 -8.04
CA VAL A 137 10.87 -6.16 -8.18
C VAL A 137 10.76 -4.79 -8.85
N LEU A 138 11.42 -3.83 -8.25
CA LEU A 138 11.51 -2.46 -8.76
C LEU A 138 12.81 -2.28 -9.55
N PRO A 139 12.89 -1.29 -10.47
CA PRO A 139 14.14 -0.91 -11.10
C PRO A 139 15.21 -0.58 -10.06
N ASP A 140 16.48 -0.89 -10.36
CA ASP A 140 17.58 -0.74 -9.39
C ASP A 140 17.84 0.74 -9.01
N ASP A 141 17.50 1.68 -9.91
CA ASP A 141 17.60 3.14 -9.71
C ASP A 141 16.33 3.76 -9.11
N PHE A 142 15.26 2.98 -8.90
CA PHE A 142 13.99 3.51 -8.38
C PHE A 142 14.15 4.00 -6.94
N ASP A 143 13.62 5.19 -6.65
CA ASP A 143 13.68 5.78 -5.31
C ASP A 143 12.75 5.06 -4.33
N PHE A 144 13.20 4.80 -3.10
CA PHE A 144 12.41 4.09 -2.10
C PHE A 144 11.20 4.90 -1.59
N GLU A 145 11.25 6.23 -1.60
CA GLU A 145 10.12 7.06 -1.20
C GLU A 145 9.01 6.97 -2.24
N LEU A 146 9.36 7.07 -3.52
CA LEU A 146 8.42 6.85 -4.61
C LEU A 146 7.92 5.39 -4.63
N ALA A 147 8.78 4.44 -4.29
CA ALA A 147 8.41 3.02 -4.24
C ALA A 147 7.36 2.71 -3.16
N ALA A 148 7.37 3.42 -2.03
CA ALA A 148 6.33 3.30 -1.01
C ALA A 148 4.96 3.81 -1.49
N LEU A 149 4.93 4.68 -2.51
CA LEU A 149 3.68 5.16 -3.13
C LEU A 149 3.09 4.19 -4.16
N VAL A 150 3.78 3.11 -4.52
CA VAL A 150 3.29 2.15 -5.54
C VAL A 150 1.94 1.55 -5.14
N GLU A 151 1.74 1.24 -3.86
CA GLU A 151 0.47 0.71 -3.35
C GLU A 151 -0.68 1.70 -3.52
N PRO A 152 -0.64 2.93 -2.96
CA PRO A 152 -1.71 3.90 -3.17
C PRO A 152 -1.83 4.33 -4.65
N ALA A 153 -0.75 4.32 -5.43
CA ALA A 153 -0.79 4.58 -6.87
C ALA A 153 -1.55 3.49 -7.64
N ALA A 154 -1.43 2.22 -7.24
CA ALA A 154 -2.21 1.15 -7.85
C ALA A 154 -3.73 1.32 -7.63
N ASN A 155 -4.14 1.81 -6.45
CA ASN A 155 -5.52 2.16 -6.18
C ASN A 155 -5.96 3.37 -7.04
N ALA A 156 -5.14 4.42 -7.09
CA ALA A 156 -5.39 5.61 -7.92
C ALA A 156 -5.48 5.26 -9.42
N TRP A 157 -4.62 4.37 -9.92
CA TRP A 157 -4.69 3.87 -11.29
C TRP A 157 -6.03 3.22 -11.61
N ARG A 158 -6.53 2.36 -10.72
CA ARG A 158 -7.84 1.71 -10.92
C ARG A 158 -8.99 2.71 -10.99
N VAL A 159 -8.93 3.78 -10.19
CA VAL A 159 -9.91 4.87 -10.23
C VAL A 159 -9.81 5.62 -11.57
N ALA A 160 -8.60 5.99 -11.98
CA ALA A 160 -8.36 6.68 -13.25
C ALA A 160 -8.81 5.81 -14.44
N ASP A 161 -8.42 4.52 -14.49
CA ASP A 161 -8.84 3.61 -15.57
C ASP A 161 -10.37 3.47 -15.63
N GLY A 162 -11.05 3.45 -14.49
CA GLY A 162 -12.52 3.43 -14.43
C GLY A 162 -13.17 4.69 -15.02
N ALA A 163 -12.56 5.85 -14.83
CA ALA A 163 -13.03 7.13 -15.37
C ALA A 163 -12.79 7.27 -16.89
N LYS A 164 -11.91 6.43 -17.48
CA LYS A 164 -11.55 6.46 -18.91
C LYS A 164 -11.12 7.86 -19.38
N PRO A 165 -10.10 8.47 -18.77
CA PRO A 165 -9.58 9.77 -19.17
C PRO A 165 -9.06 9.72 -20.60
N ALA A 166 -9.22 10.84 -21.32
CA ALA A 166 -8.76 11.00 -22.71
C ALA A 166 -8.69 12.49 -23.06
N PRO A 167 -7.96 12.88 -24.10
CA PRO A 167 -7.98 14.25 -24.59
C PRO A 167 -9.41 14.76 -24.83
N GLY A 168 -9.70 15.97 -24.33
CA GLY A 168 -11.01 16.60 -24.42
C GLY A 168 -12.05 16.15 -23.37
N LYS A 169 -11.72 15.16 -22.52
CA LYS A 169 -12.57 14.82 -21.38
C LYS A 169 -12.21 15.64 -20.15
N ARG A 170 -13.23 16.13 -19.45
CA ARG A 170 -13.10 16.75 -18.14
C ARG A 170 -13.33 15.72 -17.05
N ILE A 171 -12.41 15.69 -16.08
CA ILE A 171 -12.46 14.83 -14.90
C ILE A 171 -12.48 15.71 -13.66
N LEU A 172 -13.50 15.54 -12.82
CA LEU A 172 -13.55 16.14 -11.51
C LEU A 172 -13.14 15.10 -10.45
N ILE A 173 -12.14 15.43 -9.64
CA ILE A 173 -11.69 14.61 -8.52
C ILE A 173 -12.04 15.32 -7.22
N TRP A 174 -12.83 14.64 -6.40
CA TRP A 174 -13.22 15.13 -5.09
C TRP A 174 -12.28 14.57 -4.02
N GLY A 175 -11.41 15.43 -3.50
CA GLY A 175 -10.37 15.12 -2.53
C GLY A 175 -8.95 15.34 -3.08
N THR A 176 -8.16 16.16 -2.37
CA THR A 176 -6.76 16.46 -2.67
C THR A 176 -5.79 15.67 -1.77
N GLY A 177 -6.21 14.49 -1.25
CA GLY A 177 -5.33 13.58 -0.54
C GLY A 177 -4.47 12.74 -1.49
N THR A 178 -3.65 11.85 -0.93
CA THR A 178 -2.68 11.01 -1.68
C THR A 178 -3.30 10.31 -2.89
N VAL A 179 -4.42 9.58 -2.69
CA VAL A 179 -5.08 8.86 -3.79
C VAL A 179 -5.65 9.81 -4.83
N GLY A 180 -6.24 10.95 -4.40
CA GLY A 180 -6.78 11.96 -5.31
C GLY A 180 -5.68 12.59 -6.18
N LEU A 181 -4.56 13.00 -5.59
CA LEU A 181 -3.42 13.58 -6.29
C LEU A 181 -2.76 12.58 -7.26
N LEU A 182 -2.62 11.32 -6.85
CA LEU A 182 -2.11 10.26 -7.74
C LEU A 182 -3.08 9.97 -8.89
N THR A 183 -4.40 9.95 -8.62
CA THR A 183 -5.43 9.80 -9.67
C THR A 183 -5.37 10.96 -10.67
N ALA A 184 -5.18 12.20 -10.19
CA ALA A 184 -5.03 13.36 -11.05
C ALA A 184 -3.84 13.24 -11.98
N GLN A 185 -2.68 12.81 -11.48
CA GLN A 185 -1.48 12.58 -12.30
C GLN A 185 -1.72 11.55 -13.40
N PHE A 186 -2.40 10.44 -13.12
CA PHE A 186 -2.77 9.46 -14.15
C PHE A 186 -3.71 10.03 -15.19
N CYS A 187 -4.74 10.79 -14.76
CA CYS A 187 -5.69 11.41 -15.68
C CYS A 187 -5.01 12.47 -16.56
N LEU A 188 -4.11 13.28 -16.02
CA LEU A 188 -3.30 14.26 -16.75
C LEU A 188 -2.39 13.56 -17.79
N ALA A 189 -1.69 12.49 -17.37
CA ALA A 189 -0.83 11.72 -18.27
C ALA A 189 -1.60 11.10 -19.45
N MET A 190 -2.90 10.82 -19.28
CA MET A 190 -3.81 10.36 -20.34
C MET A 190 -4.45 11.50 -21.14
N GLY A 191 -4.09 12.77 -20.88
CA GLY A 191 -4.50 13.93 -21.62
C GLY A 191 -5.87 14.52 -21.25
N ALA A 192 -6.43 14.13 -20.10
CA ALA A 192 -7.68 14.71 -19.63
C ALA A 192 -7.50 16.11 -19.05
N ASP A 193 -8.58 16.91 -19.10
CA ASP A 193 -8.71 18.18 -18.39
C ASP A 193 -9.15 17.90 -16.95
N VAL A 194 -8.26 18.11 -15.96
CA VAL A 194 -8.47 17.67 -14.58
C VAL A 194 -8.75 18.84 -13.67
N HIS A 195 -9.84 18.72 -12.91
CA HIS A 195 -10.25 19.66 -11.88
C HIS A 195 -10.31 18.95 -10.53
N MET A 196 -9.91 19.63 -9.46
CA MET A 196 -9.91 19.05 -8.11
C MET A 196 -10.66 19.93 -7.09
N VAL A 197 -11.33 19.28 -6.16
CA VAL A 197 -11.92 19.93 -4.99
C VAL A 197 -11.29 19.34 -3.73
N GLY A 198 -10.82 20.21 -2.84
CA GLY A 198 -10.18 19.81 -1.58
C GLY A 198 -10.42 20.84 -0.48
N MET A 199 -10.01 20.52 0.75
CA MET A 199 -10.21 21.42 1.91
C MET A 199 -8.90 21.99 2.46
N ASP A 200 -7.79 21.29 2.27
CA ASP A 200 -6.47 21.72 2.76
C ASP A 200 -5.76 22.59 1.72
N PRO A 201 -5.46 23.88 2.05
CA PRO A 201 -4.77 24.78 1.13
C PRO A 201 -3.42 24.26 0.62
N LYS A 202 -2.69 23.47 1.43
CA LYS A 202 -1.39 22.90 1.02
C LYS A 202 -1.55 21.85 -0.08
N THR A 203 -2.52 20.95 0.06
CA THR A 203 -2.78 19.91 -0.94
C THR A 203 -3.47 20.46 -2.19
N ILE A 204 -4.25 21.56 -2.06
CA ILE A 204 -4.78 22.32 -3.19
C ILE A 204 -3.64 22.96 -3.98
N ALA A 205 -2.67 23.60 -3.31
CA ALA A 205 -1.50 24.18 -3.96
C ALA A 205 -0.69 23.09 -4.70
N LEU A 206 -0.45 21.95 -4.07
CA LEU A 206 0.23 20.81 -4.70
C LEU A 206 -0.55 20.28 -5.92
N ALA A 207 -1.88 20.27 -5.88
CA ALA A 207 -2.69 19.89 -7.03
C ALA A 207 -2.43 20.83 -8.22
N LEU A 208 -2.33 22.13 -7.99
CA LEU A 208 -1.99 23.08 -9.05
C LEU A 208 -0.55 22.90 -9.57
N GLU A 209 0.40 22.61 -8.68
CA GLU A 209 1.79 22.32 -9.05
C GLU A 209 1.93 21.09 -9.95
N ILE A 210 1.16 20.04 -9.73
CA ILE A 210 1.16 18.85 -10.60
C ILE A 210 0.45 19.06 -11.93
N GLY A 211 -0.14 20.24 -12.17
CA GLY A 211 -0.66 20.66 -13.47
C GLY A 211 -2.16 20.43 -13.67
N VAL A 212 -2.97 20.29 -12.61
CA VAL A 212 -4.43 20.26 -12.79
C VAL A 212 -4.93 21.63 -13.26
N THR A 213 -6.01 21.63 -14.06
CA THR A 213 -6.57 22.86 -14.66
C THR A 213 -7.11 23.81 -13.61
N SER A 214 -7.74 23.27 -12.56
CA SER A 214 -8.15 24.05 -11.39
C SER A 214 -8.19 23.19 -10.13
N ALA A 215 -7.93 23.81 -9.00
CA ALA A 215 -8.15 23.20 -7.69
C ALA A 215 -8.66 24.29 -6.71
N GLY A 216 -9.62 23.92 -5.87
CA GLY A 216 -10.23 24.83 -4.92
C GLY A 216 -11.09 24.12 -3.88
N THR A 217 -11.84 24.89 -3.10
CA THR A 217 -12.77 24.36 -2.09
C THR A 217 -14.19 24.15 -2.61
N GLU A 218 -14.47 24.64 -3.82
CA GLU A 218 -15.75 24.58 -4.50
C GLU A 218 -15.58 24.25 -5.98
#